data_a471967762a181788717dd13b2a70e94
#
_entry.id   a471967762a181788717dd13b2a70e94
#
_cell.length_a   1.000
_cell.length_b   1.000
_cell.length_c   1.000
_cell.angle_alpha   90.00
_cell.angle_beta   90.00
_cell.angle_gamma   90.00
#
_symmetry.space_group_name_H-M   'P 1'
#
loop_
_entity.id
_entity.type
_entity.pdbx_description
1 polymer ?
#
loop_
_entity_poly.entity_id
_entity_poly.type
_entity_poly.pdbx_seq_one_letter_code
_entity_poly.pdbx_strand_id
1 'polypeptide(L)'
;MRPSENLHQVSIDLADGAALAAWLSDTSSPHGRDGGGLLRDFLADAGKILLINNAAAVSPNAVSGRQRPSEILSAVSLNVAAPLLLANAVLAARPALVPLDILHIGSGAGRKSYAGWSVYGTSKAALDHHARCLAAEHHENVRAACLAPGVVDTDMQAQIRASDAAAFPLKGRFVSLKNEGGLQTAADTAAKIAAYVESERFGTEAAADIRDFW
;
A
#
# COMPACT_ATOMS: atom_id res chain seq x y z
N MET A 1 -12.90 -4.40 -20.90
CA MET A 1 -13.84 -4.19 -19.80
C MET A 1 -14.35 -2.77 -19.96
N ARG A 2 -15.66 -2.51 -20.10
CA ARG A 2 -16.15 -1.11 -20.13
C ARG A 2 -16.01 -0.53 -18.72
N PRO A 3 -15.61 0.74 -18.56
CA PRO A 3 -15.64 1.39 -17.26
C PRO A 3 -17.08 1.30 -16.72
N SER A 4 -17.25 0.91 -15.46
CA SER A 4 -18.56 1.02 -14.81
C SER A 4 -18.91 2.52 -14.73
N GLU A 5 -20.19 2.87 -14.83
CA GLU A 5 -20.66 4.27 -14.74
C GLU A 5 -20.24 4.98 -13.43
N ASN A 6 -19.70 4.23 -12.46
CA ASN A 6 -19.27 4.70 -11.15
C ASN A 6 -17.74 4.69 -10.95
N LEU A 7 -16.93 4.60 -12.02
CA LEU A 7 -15.48 4.65 -11.90
C LEU A 7 -14.99 6.09 -12.05
N HIS A 8 -14.42 6.66 -10.99
CA HIS A 8 -13.66 7.90 -11.00
C HIS A 8 -12.16 7.59 -11.04
N GLN A 9 -11.47 8.13 -12.03
CA GLN A 9 -10.03 7.95 -12.20
C GLN A 9 -9.32 9.28 -12.08
N VAL A 10 -8.32 9.33 -11.19
CA VAL A 10 -7.45 10.49 -10.99
C VAL A 10 -6.02 10.06 -11.30
N SER A 11 -5.32 10.86 -12.11
CA SER A 11 -3.89 10.66 -12.40
C SER A 11 -3.06 11.59 -11.52
N ILE A 12 -2.31 11.02 -10.60
CA ILE A 12 -1.42 11.75 -9.69
C ILE A 12 -0.16 10.93 -9.42
N ASP A 13 1.00 11.59 -9.34
CA ASP A 13 2.24 10.94 -8.91
C ASP A 13 2.29 10.83 -7.39
N LEU A 14 2.07 9.64 -6.86
CA LEU A 14 2.13 9.39 -5.42
C LEU A 14 3.55 9.48 -4.84
N ALA A 15 4.59 9.51 -5.67
CA ALA A 15 5.96 9.74 -5.23
C ALA A 15 6.25 11.24 -4.99
N ASP A 16 5.43 12.14 -5.54
CA ASP A 16 5.44 13.57 -5.21
C ASP A 16 4.49 13.83 -4.03
N GLY A 17 5.02 13.63 -2.82
CA GLY A 17 4.24 13.83 -1.60
C GLY A 17 3.73 15.27 -1.39
N ALA A 18 4.43 16.28 -1.92
CA ALA A 18 4.01 17.67 -1.84
C ALA A 18 2.81 17.93 -2.77
N ALA A 19 2.86 17.44 -4.00
CA ALA A 19 1.74 17.52 -4.94
C ALA A 19 0.51 16.75 -4.42
N LEU A 20 0.70 15.55 -3.87
CA LEU A 20 -0.38 14.79 -3.25
C LEU A 20 -1.00 15.52 -2.07
N ALA A 21 -0.19 16.08 -1.16
CA ALA A 21 -0.69 16.83 -0.01
C ALA A 21 -1.46 18.09 -0.44
N ALA A 22 -0.95 18.84 -1.42
CA ALA A 22 -1.64 19.99 -1.98
C ALA A 22 -2.99 19.58 -2.61
N TRP A 23 -3.00 18.51 -3.41
CA TRP A 23 -4.22 17.98 -4.03
C TRP A 23 -5.27 17.57 -2.99
N LEU A 24 -4.88 16.85 -1.92
CA LEU A 24 -5.79 16.42 -0.85
C LEU A 24 -6.33 17.59 -0.01
N SER A 25 -5.57 18.69 0.09
CA SER A 25 -5.95 19.89 0.87
C SER A 25 -6.83 20.86 0.10
N ASP A 26 -6.94 20.71 -1.22
CA ASP A 26 -7.74 21.61 -2.03
C ASP A 26 -9.24 21.28 -1.86
N THR A 27 -9.94 22.21 -1.22
CA THR A 27 -11.38 22.17 -0.99
C THR A 27 -12.12 23.26 -1.78
N SER A 28 -11.41 23.97 -2.67
CA SER A 28 -11.90 25.21 -3.30
C SER A 28 -12.93 25.00 -4.41
N SER A 29 -13.05 23.78 -4.93
CA SER A 29 -13.98 23.48 -6.03
C SER A 29 -15.26 22.80 -5.53
N PRO A 30 -16.42 23.47 -5.58
CA PRO A 30 -17.71 22.90 -5.12
C PRO A 30 -18.25 21.77 -6.01
N HIS A 31 -17.66 21.54 -7.19
CA HIS A 31 -17.95 20.43 -8.10
C HIS A 31 -16.66 19.99 -8.81
N GLY A 32 -15.53 20.09 -8.10
CA GLY A 32 -14.23 20.13 -8.66
C GLY A 32 -13.59 18.80 -8.92
N ARG A 33 -12.79 18.83 -9.95
CA ARG A 33 -11.79 17.81 -10.30
C ARG A 33 -10.59 17.82 -9.34
N ASP A 34 -10.71 18.53 -8.20
CA ASP A 34 -9.62 18.87 -7.29
C ASP A 34 -9.81 18.13 -5.95
N GLY A 35 -8.83 17.46 -5.55
CA GLY A 35 -8.51 16.56 -4.47
C GLY A 35 -9.48 16.36 -3.31
N GLY A 36 -9.43 17.20 -2.30
CA GLY A 36 -10.18 17.02 -1.06
C GLY A 36 -11.69 17.21 -1.23
N GLY A 37 -12.10 18.10 -2.14
CA GLY A 37 -13.51 18.26 -2.53
C GLY A 37 -14.02 17.04 -3.26
N LEU A 38 -13.28 16.57 -4.29
CA LEU A 38 -13.63 15.37 -5.04
C LEU A 38 -13.74 14.12 -4.14
N LEU A 39 -12.82 13.95 -3.19
CA LEU A 39 -12.85 12.81 -2.27
C LEU A 39 -14.09 12.85 -1.37
N ARG A 40 -14.45 14.03 -0.84
CA ARG A 40 -15.64 14.20 0.00
C ARG A 40 -16.91 13.92 -0.79
N ASP A 41 -17.05 14.48 -1.99
CA ASP A 41 -18.21 14.28 -2.86
C ASP A 41 -18.34 12.80 -3.26
N PHE A 42 -17.22 12.15 -3.59
CA PHE A 42 -17.19 10.71 -3.91
C PHE A 42 -17.64 9.83 -2.73
N LEU A 43 -17.32 10.22 -1.51
CA LEU A 43 -17.65 9.45 -0.31
C LEU A 43 -19.03 9.81 0.29
N ALA A 44 -19.68 10.88 -0.17
CA ALA A 44 -20.88 11.45 0.48
C ALA A 44 -22.02 10.44 0.67
N ASP A 45 -22.27 9.60 -0.35
CA ASP A 45 -23.36 8.62 -0.35
C ASP A 45 -22.87 7.18 -0.12
N ALA A 46 -21.63 7.01 0.35
CA ALA A 46 -21.06 5.69 0.57
C ALA A 46 -21.74 4.97 1.76
N GLY A 47 -22.22 3.76 1.55
CA GLY A 47 -22.70 2.88 2.63
C GLY A 47 -21.56 2.14 3.35
N LYS A 48 -20.42 1.97 2.68
CA LYS A 48 -19.17 1.40 3.20
C LYS A 48 -18.01 1.90 2.37
N ILE A 49 -16.86 2.13 3.00
CA ILE A 49 -15.63 2.58 2.34
C ILE A 49 -14.55 1.53 2.53
N LEU A 50 -13.82 1.23 1.46
CA LEU A 50 -12.60 0.42 1.48
C LEU A 50 -11.47 1.21 0.82
N LEU A 51 -10.45 1.55 1.61
CA LEU A 51 -9.20 2.13 1.11
C LEU A 51 -8.14 1.04 0.97
N ILE A 52 -7.61 0.84 -0.24
CA ILE A 52 -6.50 -0.09 -0.49
C ILE A 52 -5.26 0.71 -0.91
N ASN A 53 -4.27 0.77 -0.04
CA ASN A 53 -2.95 1.33 -0.33
C ASN A 53 -2.04 0.24 -0.92
N ASN A 54 -2.05 0.13 -2.24
CA ASN A 54 -1.33 -0.91 -2.99
C ASN A 54 -0.06 -0.40 -3.68
N ALA A 55 -0.03 0.86 -4.11
CA ALA A 55 1.11 1.41 -4.84
C ALA A 55 2.40 1.37 -4.00
N ALA A 56 3.47 0.85 -4.57
CA ALA A 56 4.78 0.79 -3.91
C ALA A 56 5.92 0.58 -4.90
N ALA A 57 7.11 1.04 -4.54
CA ALA A 57 8.36 0.73 -5.21
C ALA A 57 9.29 -0.07 -4.30
N VAL A 58 10.05 -1.00 -4.90
CA VAL A 58 11.04 -1.82 -4.19
C VAL A 58 12.44 -1.19 -4.22
N SER A 59 12.69 -0.26 -5.13
CA SER A 59 13.95 0.47 -5.23
C SER A 59 14.13 1.43 -4.04
N PRO A 60 15.39 1.69 -3.64
CA PRO A 60 16.64 1.13 -4.18
C PRO A 60 16.91 -0.30 -3.72
N ASN A 61 17.28 -1.20 -4.66
CA ASN A 61 17.74 -2.56 -4.38
C ASN A 61 19.25 -2.56 -4.22
N ALA A 62 19.75 -2.01 -3.12
CA ALA A 62 21.17 -1.89 -2.84
C ALA A 62 21.45 -1.80 -1.34
N VAL A 63 22.62 -2.25 -0.91
CA VAL A 63 23.06 -2.08 0.48
C VAL A 63 23.25 -0.60 0.83
N SER A 64 23.08 -0.26 2.11
CA SER A 64 23.28 1.10 2.60
C SER A 64 24.70 1.60 2.26
N GLY A 65 24.81 2.87 1.88
CA GLY A 65 26.04 3.48 1.36
C GLY A 65 26.17 3.40 -0.17
N ARG A 66 25.33 2.58 -0.86
CA ARG A 66 25.29 2.50 -2.33
C ARG A 66 23.94 2.94 -2.92
N GLN A 67 23.06 3.48 -2.09
CA GLN A 67 21.73 3.95 -2.49
C GLN A 67 21.79 5.41 -2.91
N ARG A 68 21.07 5.78 -3.97
CA ARG A 68 20.97 7.18 -4.39
C ARG A 68 19.96 7.93 -3.51
N PRO A 69 20.30 9.15 -3.00
CA PRO A 69 19.39 9.92 -2.15
C PRO A 69 18.03 10.17 -2.77
N SER A 70 17.96 10.47 -4.07
CA SER A 70 16.69 10.69 -4.78
C SER A 70 15.81 9.44 -4.80
N GLU A 71 16.37 8.25 -4.94
CA GLU A 71 15.60 7.00 -4.89
C GLU A 71 15.07 6.71 -3.48
N ILE A 72 15.85 7.04 -2.44
CA ILE A 72 15.39 6.92 -1.05
C ILE A 72 14.19 7.85 -0.83
N LEU A 73 14.29 9.12 -1.20
CA LEU A 73 13.21 10.09 -1.04
C LEU A 73 11.95 9.68 -1.80
N SER A 74 12.08 9.30 -3.07
CA SER A 74 10.95 8.83 -3.88
C SER A 74 10.28 7.58 -3.27
N ALA A 75 11.07 6.61 -2.81
CA ALA A 75 10.55 5.39 -2.18
C ALA A 75 9.82 5.70 -0.86
N VAL A 76 10.34 6.59 -0.03
CA VAL A 76 9.70 6.99 1.23
C VAL A 76 8.41 7.77 0.96
N SER A 77 8.41 8.69 -0.01
CA SER A 77 7.20 9.41 -0.42
C SER A 77 6.12 8.44 -0.89
N LEU A 78 6.44 7.54 -1.81
CA LEU A 78 5.46 6.60 -2.36
C LEU A 78 5.01 5.56 -1.35
N ASN A 79 5.95 4.91 -0.65
CA ASN A 79 5.65 3.74 0.18
C ASN A 79 5.15 4.10 1.59
N VAL A 80 5.41 5.31 2.06
CA VAL A 80 5.07 5.74 3.43
C VAL A 80 4.18 6.97 3.41
N ALA A 81 4.66 8.11 2.89
CA ALA A 81 3.92 9.35 2.98
C ALA A 81 2.55 9.27 2.28
N ALA A 82 2.50 8.73 1.07
CA ALA A 82 1.24 8.62 0.31
C ALA A 82 0.17 7.77 1.04
N PRO A 83 0.45 6.55 1.54
CA PRO A 83 -0.53 5.78 2.31
C PRO A 83 -1.03 6.49 3.58
N LEU A 84 -0.16 7.22 4.29
CA LEU A 84 -0.54 7.96 5.49
C LEU A 84 -1.44 9.16 5.13
N LEU A 85 -1.08 9.93 4.11
CA LEU A 85 -1.87 11.06 3.61
C LEU A 85 -3.25 10.63 3.14
N LEU A 86 -3.33 9.54 2.36
CA LEU A 86 -4.59 9.00 1.86
C LEU A 86 -5.47 8.47 2.99
N ALA A 87 -4.90 7.73 3.95
CA ALA A 87 -5.64 7.23 5.10
C ALA A 87 -6.22 8.39 5.94
N ASN A 88 -5.40 9.40 6.23
CA ASN A 88 -5.84 10.59 6.95
C ASN A 88 -6.94 11.36 6.21
N ALA A 89 -6.80 11.53 4.89
CA ALA A 89 -7.78 12.26 4.08
C ALA A 89 -9.12 11.50 4.00
N VAL A 90 -9.11 10.18 3.83
CA VAL A 90 -10.33 9.35 3.80
C VAL A 90 -11.01 9.34 5.16
N LEU A 91 -10.26 9.22 6.26
CA LEU A 91 -10.79 9.32 7.62
C LEU A 91 -11.48 10.67 7.86
N ALA A 92 -10.86 11.77 7.43
CA ALA A 92 -11.39 13.12 7.59
C ALA A 92 -12.62 13.41 6.69
N ALA A 93 -12.65 12.82 5.48
CA ALA A 93 -13.72 13.06 4.50
C ALA A 93 -14.92 12.11 4.66
N ARG A 94 -14.76 10.99 5.38
CA ARG A 94 -15.80 9.98 5.51
C ARG A 94 -17.03 10.55 6.24
N PRO A 95 -18.27 10.26 5.76
CA PRO A 95 -19.47 10.60 6.53
C PRO A 95 -19.49 9.92 7.90
N ALA A 96 -20.09 10.57 8.87
CA ALA A 96 -20.14 10.06 10.24
C ALA A 96 -20.70 8.63 10.28
N LEU A 97 -20.05 7.75 11.02
CA LEU A 97 -20.44 6.35 11.26
C LEU A 97 -20.40 5.41 10.04
N VAL A 98 -20.12 5.90 8.84
CA VAL A 98 -19.95 5.02 7.66
C VAL A 98 -18.78 4.07 7.92
N PRO A 99 -18.97 2.73 7.81
CA PRO A 99 -17.87 1.78 8.00
C PRO A 99 -16.70 2.03 7.05
N LEU A 100 -15.49 2.03 7.59
CA LEU A 100 -14.26 2.22 6.83
C LEU A 100 -13.27 1.10 7.12
N ASP A 101 -12.89 0.38 6.08
CA ASP A 101 -11.81 -0.59 6.09
C ASP A 101 -10.57 0.01 5.41
N ILE A 102 -9.43 0.02 6.10
CA ILE A 102 -8.14 0.50 5.56
C ILE A 102 -7.19 -0.69 5.42
N LEU A 103 -6.83 -1.02 4.20
CA LEU A 103 -5.87 -2.07 3.88
C LEU A 103 -4.58 -1.47 3.33
N HIS A 104 -3.48 -1.66 4.02
CA HIS A 104 -2.15 -1.47 3.46
C HIS A 104 -1.62 -2.79 2.90
N ILE A 105 -1.10 -2.78 1.68
CA ILE A 105 -0.35 -3.93 1.14
C ILE A 105 1.06 -3.90 1.71
N GLY A 106 1.27 -4.77 2.70
CA GLY A 106 2.51 -4.94 3.43
C GLY A 106 3.54 -5.81 2.71
N SER A 107 4.47 -6.33 3.47
CA SER A 107 5.47 -7.29 3.01
C SER A 107 6.12 -8.00 4.19
N GLY A 108 6.53 -9.26 4.01
CA GLY A 108 7.40 -9.94 4.97
C GLY A 108 8.73 -9.19 5.22
N ALA A 109 9.14 -8.30 4.31
CA ALA A 109 10.31 -7.43 4.48
C ALA A 109 10.14 -6.36 5.55
N GLY A 110 8.91 -6.03 5.95
CA GLY A 110 8.64 -5.16 7.10
C GLY A 110 8.89 -5.83 8.45
N ARG A 111 8.94 -7.17 8.47
CA ARG A 111 9.07 -7.99 9.68
C ARG A 111 10.38 -8.79 9.76
N LYS A 112 11.08 -8.94 8.63
CA LYS A 112 12.35 -9.65 8.51
C LYS A 112 13.37 -8.76 7.80
N SER A 113 14.60 -8.74 8.29
CA SER A 113 15.67 -7.95 7.70
C SER A 113 16.26 -8.65 6.49
N TYR A 114 16.46 -7.89 5.42
CA TYR A 114 17.07 -8.35 4.17
C TYR A 114 18.15 -7.37 3.74
N ALA A 115 19.37 -7.87 3.50
CA ALA A 115 20.46 -7.07 2.97
C ALA A 115 20.07 -6.48 1.59
N GLY A 116 20.25 -5.17 1.43
CA GLY A 116 19.87 -4.44 0.22
C GLY A 116 18.45 -3.89 0.22
N TRP A 117 17.65 -4.16 1.26
CA TRP A 117 16.28 -3.66 1.42
C TRP A 117 16.07 -2.81 2.67
N SER A 118 17.08 -2.06 3.11
CA SER A 118 16.95 -1.18 4.27
C SER A 118 15.81 -0.15 4.08
N VAL A 119 15.68 0.46 2.90
CA VAL A 119 14.60 1.43 2.61
C VAL A 119 13.27 0.72 2.44
N TYR A 120 13.19 -0.32 1.60
CA TYR A 120 11.96 -1.05 1.37
C TYR A 120 11.42 -1.70 2.63
N GLY A 121 12.26 -2.42 3.38
CA GLY A 121 11.87 -3.07 4.64
C GLY A 121 11.37 -2.06 5.67
N THR A 122 12.09 -0.94 5.86
CA THR A 122 11.67 0.14 6.75
C THR A 122 10.33 0.73 6.33
N SER A 123 10.10 0.97 5.03
CA SER A 123 8.83 1.50 4.55
C SER A 123 7.66 0.54 4.81
N LYS A 124 7.86 -0.76 4.65
CA LYS A 124 6.82 -1.76 4.94
C LYS A 124 6.59 -1.96 6.44
N ALA A 125 7.64 -1.83 7.27
CA ALA A 125 7.51 -1.79 8.72
C ALA A 125 6.74 -0.55 9.21
N ALA A 126 6.91 0.60 8.55
CA ALA A 126 6.13 1.80 8.83
C ALA A 126 4.63 1.58 8.60
N LEU A 127 4.23 0.87 7.53
CA LEU A 127 2.83 0.53 7.28
C LEU A 127 2.26 -0.47 8.31
N ASP A 128 3.04 -1.48 8.73
CA ASP A 128 2.67 -2.38 9.83
C ASP A 128 2.43 -1.59 11.12
N HIS A 129 3.28 -0.59 11.42
CA HIS A 129 3.14 0.25 12.59
C HIS A 129 1.95 1.21 12.47
N HIS A 130 1.75 1.84 11.31
CA HIS A 130 0.62 2.73 11.08
C HIS A 130 -0.73 2.01 11.25
N ALA A 131 -0.87 0.80 10.72
CA ALA A 131 -2.08 0.00 10.94
C ALA A 131 -2.34 -0.27 12.44
N ARG A 132 -1.28 -0.54 13.23
CA ARG A 132 -1.40 -0.68 14.70
C ARG A 132 -1.82 0.61 15.39
N CYS A 133 -1.31 1.77 14.94
CA CYS A 133 -1.71 3.08 15.47
C CYS A 133 -3.19 3.33 15.20
N LEU A 134 -3.65 3.13 13.96
CA LEU A 134 -5.08 3.29 13.59
C LEU A 134 -5.99 2.37 14.43
N ALA A 135 -5.57 1.13 14.67
CA ALA A 135 -6.32 0.22 15.55
C ALA A 135 -6.37 0.71 17.01
N ALA A 136 -5.28 1.32 17.51
CA ALA A 136 -5.20 1.85 18.87
C ALA A 136 -5.97 3.18 19.07
N GLU A 137 -6.27 3.90 18.00
CA GLU A 137 -7.06 5.13 18.02
C GLU A 137 -8.56 4.88 18.24
N HIS A 138 -9.01 3.64 18.11
CA HIS A 138 -10.40 3.21 18.35
C HIS A 138 -11.48 4.04 17.63
N HIS A 139 -11.19 4.48 16.41
CA HIS A 139 -12.20 5.17 15.59
C HIS A 139 -13.44 4.28 15.40
N GLU A 140 -14.61 4.83 15.66
CA GLU A 140 -15.86 4.09 15.54
C GLU A 140 -16.09 3.62 14.10
N ASN A 141 -16.43 2.32 13.94
CA ASN A 141 -16.64 1.67 12.64
C ASN A 141 -15.43 1.73 11.69
N VAL A 142 -14.20 1.82 12.21
CA VAL A 142 -12.96 1.74 11.42
C VAL A 142 -12.20 0.47 11.76
N ARG A 143 -11.78 -0.24 10.72
CA ARG A 143 -10.85 -1.37 10.83
C ARG A 143 -9.64 -1.10 9.96
N ALA A 144 -8.45 -1.41 10.44
CA ALA A 144 -7.21 -1.23 9.68
C ALA A 144 -6.34 -2.47 9.75
N ALA A 145 -5.73 -2.83 8.62
CA ALA A 145 -4.76 -3.91 8.55
C ALA A 145 -3.65 -3.61 7.54
N CYS A 146 -2.44 -4.08 7.85
CA CYS A 146 -1.33 -4.17 6.91
C CYS A 146 -1.09 -5.66 6.61
N LEU A 147 -1.40 -6.09 5.39
CA LEU A 147 -1.37 -7.49 4.97
C LEU A 147 -0.17 -7.77 4.09
N ALA A 148 0.72 -8.67 4.50
CA ALA A 148 1.76 -9.22 3.63
C ALA A 148 1.12 -10.23 2.64
N PRO A 149 1.17 -9.99 1.31
CA PRO A 149 0.44 -10.78 0.32
C PRO A 149 1.17 -12.06 -0.11
N GLY A 150 2.31 -12.40 0.51
CA GLY A 150 3.20 -13.44 0.03
C GLY A 150 4.13 -12.96 -1.08
N VAL A 151 4.64 -13.88 -1.90
CA VAL A 151 5.53 -13.56 -3.03
C VAL A 151 4.75 -13.74 -4.33
N VAL A 152 4.38 -12.60 -4.93
CA VAL A 152 3.47 -12.53 -6.08
C VAL A 152 4.24 -12.27 -7.36
N ASP A 153 3.95 -12.99 -8.44
CA ASP A 153 4.61 -12.81 -9.74
C ASP A 153 4.09 -11.53 -10.42
N THR A 154 4.84 -10.45 -10.26
CA THR A 154 4.53 -9.11 -10.76
C THR A 154 5.77 -8.47 -11.37
N ASP A 155 5.60 -7.30 -12.00
CA ASP A 155 6.71 -6.49 -12.53
C ASP A 155 7.72 -6.11 -11.44
N MET A 156 7.27 -5.91 -10.19
CA MET A 156 8.17 -5.70 -9.04
C MET A 156 9.13 -6.88 -8.88
N GLN A 157 8.67 -8.12 -9.03
CA GLN A 157 9.52 -9.31 -8.99
C GLN A 157 10.51 -9.36 -10.16
N ALA A 158 10.09 -8.90 -11.34
CA ALA A 158 11.01 -8.78 -12.49
C ALA A 158 12.11 -7.73 -12.21
N GLN A 159 11.77 -6.59 -11.63
CA GLN A 159 12.74 -5.56 -11.21
C GLN A 159 13.74 -6.09 -10.17
N ILE A 160 13.28 -6.85 -9.17
CA ILE A 160 14.14 -7.48 -8.17
C ILE A 160 15.14 -8.42 -8.85
N ARG A 161 14.68 -9.27 -9.76
CA ARG A 161 15.56 -10.20 -10.50
C ARG A 161 16.50 -9.49 -11.48
N ALA A 162 16.15 -8.30 -11.95
CA ALA A 162 17.01 -7.46 -12.80
C ALA A 162 18.08 -6.67 -12.03
N SER A 163 18.00 -6.60 -10.69
CA SER A 163 18.96 -5.86 -9.86
C SER A 163 20.39 -6.34 -10.07
N ASP A 164 21.35 -5.44 -9.84
CA ASP A 164 22.77 -5.80 -9.82
C ASP A 164 23.07 -6.75 -8.64
N ALA A 165 23.65 -7.90 -8.92
CA ALA A 165 23.99 -8.91 -7.91
C ALA A 165 25.05 -8.41 -6.89
N ALA A 166 25.93 -7.50 -7.30
CA ALA A 166 26.93 -6.89 -6.40
C ALA A 166 26.31 -5.86 -5.45
N ALA A 167 25.18 -5.23 -5.84
CA ALA A 167 24.44 -4.26 -5.04
C ALA A 167 23.36 -4.92 -4.18
N PHE A 168 22.73 -5.99 -4.69
CA PHE A 168 21.62 -6.69 -4.04
C PHE A 168 21.95 -8.19 -3.83
N PRO A 169 22.47 -8.58 -2.67
CA PRO A 169 22.95 -9.94 -2.41
C PRO A 169 21.88 -11.03 -2.51
N LEU A 170 20.60 -10.67 -2.34
CA LEU A 170 19.49 -11.64 -2.33
C LEU A 170 18.91 -11.94 -3.72
N LYS A 171 19.44 -11.33 -4.79
CA LYS A 171 18.96 -11.56 -6.16
C LYS A 171 18.81 -13.05 -6.50
N GLY A 172 19.80 -13.87 -6.18
CA GLY A 172 19.77 -15.32 -6.45
C GLY A 172 18.54 -16.02 -5.88
N ARG A 173 18.14 -15.69 -4.66
CA ARG A 173 16.93 -16.24 -4.02
C ARG A 173 15.66 -15.97 -4.84
N PHE A 174 15.51 -14.77 -5.38
CA PHE A 174 14.33 -14.40 -6.18
C PHE A 174 14.32 -15.02 -7.57
N VAL A 175 15.51 -15.28 -8.12
CA VAL A 175 15.66 -16.07 -9.35
C VAL A 175 15.23 -17.52 -9.10
N SER A 176 15.71 -18.15 -8.03
CA SER A 176 15.33 -19.52 -7.65
C SER A 176 13.80 -19.63 -7.41
N LEU A 177 13.19 -18.71 -6.66
CA LEU A 177 11.76 -18.70 -6.42
C LEU A 177 10.93 -18.68 -7.72
N LYS A 178 11.37 -17.93 -8.74
CA LYS A 178 10.69 -17.93 -10.05
C LYS A 178 10.86 -19.27 -10.77
N ASN A 179 12.07 -19.80 -10.80
CA ASN A 179 12.40 -21.03 -11.55
C ASN A 179 11.74 -22.28 -10.93
N GLU A 180 11.56 -22.28 -9.62
CA GLU A 180 10.96 -23.37 -8.85
C GLU A 180 9.44 -23.27 -8.72
N GLY A 181 8.81 -22.26 -9.36
CA GLY A 181 7.36 -22.05 -9.28
C GLY A 181 6.85 -21.58 -7.92
N GLY A 182 7.71 -21.01 -7.08
CA GLY A 182 7.38 -20.53 -5.73
C GLY A 182 6.65 -19.17 -5.69
N LEU A 183 6.22 -18.64 -6.85
CA LEU A 183 5.49 -17.38 -6.93
C LEU A 183 3.99 -17.65 -7.07
N GLN A 184 3.16 -16.89 -6.36
CA GLN A 184 1.71 -16.90 -6.55
C GLN A 184 1.33 -16.01 -7.73
N THR A 185 0.23 -16.35 -8.40
CA THR A 185 -0.30 -15.46 -9.45
C THR A 185 -0.92 -14.20 -8.83
N ALA A 186 -0.93 -13.10 -9.59
CA ALA A 186 -1.59 -11.87 -9.15
C ALA A 186 -3.10 -12.08 -8.95
N ALA A 187 -3.73 -12.88 -9.81
CA ALA A 187 -5.16 -13.18 -9.73
C ALA A 187 -5.53 -13.97 -8.46
N ASP A 188 -4.79 -15.05 -8.16
CA ASP A 188 -5.04 -15.85 -6.95
C ASP A 188 -4.80 -15.02 -5.68
N THR A 189 -3.74 -14.21 -5.68
CA THR A 189 -3.45 -13.32 -4.54
C THR A 189 -4.55 -12.29 -4.37
N ALA A 190 -5.03 -11.67 -5.43
CA ALA A 190 -6.14 -10.70 -5.38
C ALA A 190 -7.42 -11.33 -4.85
N ALA A 191 -7.76 -12.55 -5.28
CA ALA A 191 -8.93 -13.28 -4.78
C ALA A 191 -8.83 -13.56 -3.27
N LYS A 192 -7.66 -13.97 -2.77
CA LYS A 192 -7.42 -14.17 -1.34
C LYS A 192 -7.51 -12.87 -0.55
N ILE A 193 -6.95 -11.77 -1.07
CA ILE A 193 -7.04 -10.44 -0.44
C ILE A 193 -8.51 -10.01 -0.35
N ALA A 194 -9.29 -10.16 -1.41
CA ALA A 194 -10.72 -9.84 -1.42
C ALA A 194 -11.47 -10.65 -0.35
N ALA A 195 -11.26 -11.97 -0.31
CA ALA A 195 -11.87 -12.84 0.69
C ALA A 195 -11.46 -12.46 2.14
N TYR A 196 -10.20 -12.04 2.35
CA TYR A 196 -9.75 -11.54 3.66
C TYR A 196 -10.48 -10.26 4.07
N VAL A 197 -10.57 -9.28 3.16
CA VAL A 197 -11.25 -8.00 3.43
C VAL A 197 -12.73 -8.20 3.77
N GLU A 198 -13.40 -9.15 3.12
CA GLU A 198 -14.81 -9.47 3.37
C GLU A 198 -15.04 -10.30 4.63
N SER A 199 -13.99 -10.89 5.21
CA SER A 199 -14.10 -11.75 6.38
C SER A 199 -14.20 -10.96 7.69
N GLU A 200 -14.72 -11.63 8.73
CA GLU A 200 -14.69 -11.10 10.10
C GLU A 200 -13.27 -10.99 10.66
N ARG A 201 -12.31 -11.69 10.06
CA ARG A 201 -10.89 -11.66 10.46
C ARG A 201 -10.19 -10.37 10.05
N PHE A 202 -10.75 -9.57 9.12
CA PHE A 202 -10.15 -8.30 8.73
C PHE A 202 -10.02 -7.35 9.91
N GLY A 203 -8.82 -6.85 10.16
CA GLY A 203 -8.54 -5.91 11.23
C GLY A 203 -8.46 -6.52 12.65
N THR A 204 -8.65 -7.84 12.82
CA THR A 204 -8.42 -8.49 14.12
C THR A 204 -6.93 -8.48 14.48
N GLU A 205 -6.07 -8.57 13.47
CA GLU A 205 -4.63 -8.36 13.57
C GLU A 205 -4.24 -7.21 12.66
N ALA A 206 -3.69 -6.14 13.25
CA ALA A 206 -3.28 -4.96 12.49
C ALA A 206 -2.12 -5.23 11.52
N ALA A 207 -1.31 -6.27 11.75
CA ALA A 207 -0.21 -6.69 10.89
C ALA A 207 -0.30 -8.19 10.60
N ALA A 208 -0.93 -8.56 9.49
CA ALA A 208 -1.29 -9.91 9.09
C ALA A 208 -0.47 -10.43 7.90
N ASP A 209 -0.39 -11.75 7.74
CA ASP A 209 0.18 -12.42 6.57
C ASP A 209 -0.89 -13.26 5.88
N ILE A 210 -1.02 -13.17 4.56
CA ILE A 210 -2.05 -13.90 3.80
C ILE A 210 -1.95 -15.41 3.99
N ARG A 211 -0.75 -15.93 4.26
CA ARG A 211 -0.48 -17.36 4.45
C ARG A 211 -1.01 -17.92 5.77
N ASP A 212 -1.39 -17.06 6.71
CA ASP A 212 -1.98 -17.46 7.98
C ASP A 212 -3.48 -17.73 7.86
N PHE A 213 -4.04 -17.49 6.66
CA PHE A 213 -5.47 -17.64 6.38
C PHE A 213 -5.79 -18.78 5.39
N TRP A 214 -4.80 -19.22 4.57
CA TRP A 214 -4.92 -20.29 3.56
C TRP A 214 -3.67 -21.14 3.46
#